data_ee145dcfcc75fb83c2472bfcf50692e9
#
_entry.id   ee145dcfcc75fb83c2472bfcf50692e9
#
_cell.length_a   1.000
_cell.length_b   1.000
_cell.length_c   1.000
_cell.angle_alpha   90.00
_cell.angle_beta   90.00
_cell.angle_gamma   90.00
#
_symmetry.space_group_name_H-M   'P 1'
#
loop_
_entity.id
_entity.type
_entity.pdbx_description
1 polymer ?
#
loop_
_entity_poly.entity_id
_entity_poly.type
_entity_poly.pdbx_seq_one_letter_code
_entity_poly.pdbx_strand_id
1 'polypeptide(L)'
;PCKDLPNVNEMVWYAQKGDPRGDLDELWTTMNHLYKGGMWIKKKAHISGFNANNAPNGTDWRIHGNGQSWYASNVLPSPAEANQYFYLPALGEYALGSLEQLGSVGYYWASSAFSSFTGSGFYLSFYGYSISVGNANRNYGMRVHAFE
;
A
#
# COMPACT_ATOMS: atom_id res chain seq x y z
N PRO A 1 -5.21 16.46 2.86
CA PRO A 1 -3.89 16.94 2.48
C PRO A 1 -2.84 15.85 2.54
N CYS A 2 -1.77 15.97 1.74
CA CYS A 2 -0.71 14.96 1.65
C CYS A 2 -0.02 14.66 2.99
N LYS A 3 -0.08 15.56 3.95
CA LYS A 3 0.51 15.37 5.29
C LYS A 3 -0.12 14.22 6.09
N ASP A 4 -1.32 13.83 5.74
CA ASP A 4 -2.05 12.77 6.45
C ASP A 4 -1.84 11.39 5.79
N LEU A 5 -1.09 11.35 4.69
CA LEU A 5 -0.72 10.11 4.01
C LEU A 5 0.54 9.51 4.63
N PRO A 6 0.66 8.19 4.66
CA PRO A 6 1.91 7.57 5.08
C PRO A 6 3.05 7.99 4.15
N ASN A 7 4.22 8.25 4.74
CA ASN A 7 5.43 8.45 3.96
C ASN A 7 6.02 7.10 3.51
N VAL A 8 7.09 7.13 2.71
CA VAL A 8 7.68 5.90 2.18
C VAL A 8 8.22 4.98 3.26
N ASN A 9 8.79 5.50 4.34
CA ASN A 9 9.25 4.66 5.45
C ASN A 9 8.09 3.93 6.11
N GLU A 10 7.00 4.62 6.36
CA GLU A 10 5.77 4.04 6.90
C GLU A 10 5.18 2.99 5.95
N MET A 11 5.19 3.23 4.64
CA MET A 11 4.76 2.25 3.63
C MET A 11 5.59 0.96 3.72
N VAL A 12 6.91 1.06 3.92
CA VAL A 12 7.77 -0.10 4.11
C VAL A 12 7.43 -0.86 5.39
N TRP A 13 7.13 -0.15 6.49
CA TRP A 13 6.66 -0.79 7.73
C TRP A 13 5.38 -1.57 7.51
N TYR A 14 4.37 -0.97 6.85
CA TYR A 14 3.13 -1.66 6.53
C TYR A 14 3.36 -2.89 5.66
N ALA A 15 4.17 -2.78 4.62
CA ALA A 15 4.42 -3.87 3.68
C ALA A 15 5.21 -5.02 4.32
N GLN A 16 6.27 -4.71 5.08
CA GLN A 16 7.19 -5.69 5.63
C GLN A 16 6.77 -6.23 7.00
N LYS A 17 6.23 -5.37 7.86
CA LYS A 17 5.91 -5.69 9.27
C LYS A 17 4.42 -5.62 9.59
N GLY A 18 3.61 -5.21 8.65
CA GLY A 18 2.16 -5.14 8.79
C GLY A 18 1.44 -6.48 8.61
N ASP A 19 2.19 -7.58 8.54
CA ASP A 19 1.62 -8.93 8.38
C ASP A 19 0.54 -8.97 7.29
N PRO A 20 0.87 -8.60 6.04
CA PRO A 20 -0.11 -8.45 4.98
C PRO A 20 -0.77 -9.78 4.62
N ARG A 21 -2.09 -9.75 4.45
CA ARG A 21 -2.93 -10.90 4.14
C ARG A 21 -3.72 -10.60 2.87
N GLY A 22 -3.43 -11.33 1.80
CA GLY A 22 -4.18 -11.21 0.55
C GLY A 22 -5.58 -11.78 0.69
N ASP A 23 -6.57 -11.01 0.27
CA ASP A 23 -7.97 -11.42 0.27
C ASP A 23 -8.56 -11.18 -1.12
N LEU A 24 -8.67 -12.24 -1.91
CA LEU A 24 -9.14 -12.16 -3.30
C LEU A 24 -10.66 -12.17 -3.41
N ASP A 25 -11.36 -12.37 -2.29
CA ASP A 25 -12.81 -12.59 -2.27
C ASP A 25 -13.61 -11.52 -1.53
N GLU A 26 -12.95 -10.66 -0.73
CA GLU A 26 -13.65 -9.57 -0.05
C GLU A 26 -14.30 -8.63 -1.06
N LEU A 27 -15.60 -8.42 -0.89
CA LEU A 27 -16.41 -7.62 -1.82
C LEU A 27 -16.37 -6.14 -1.45
N TRP A 28 -16.27 -5.31 -2.48
CA TRP A 28 -16.36 -3.85 -2.34
C TRP A 28 -16.95 -3.23 -3.61
N THR A 29 -17.42 -2.00 -3.50
CA THR A 29 -18.07 -1.30 -4.64
C THR A 29 -17.38 0.01 -4.95
N THR A 30 -17.32 0.33 -6.23
CA THR A 30 -16.93 1.65 -6.72
C THR A 30 -17.65 1.92 -8.04
N MET A 31 -18.00 3.17 -8.31
CA MET A 31 -18.70 3.59 -9.55
C MET A 31 -19.95 2.75 -9.85
N ASN A 32 -20.71 2.38 -8.80
CA ASN A 32 -21.93 1.54 -8.86
C ASN A 32 -21.71 0.11 -9.39
N HIS A 33 -20.46 -0.38 -9.38
CA HIS A 33 -20.14 -1.76 -9.74
C HIS A 33 -19.55 -2.51 -8.53
N LEU A 34 -19.84 -3.81 -8.46
CA LEU A 34 -19.30 -4.71 -7.45
C LEU A 34 -17.99 -5.34 -7.94
N TYR A 35 -16.98 -5.26 -7.11
CA TYR A 35 -15.67 -5.87 -7.34
C TYR A 35 -15.25 -6.70 -6.13
N LYS A 36 -14.15 -7.40 -6.27
CA LYS A 36 -13.55 -8.15 -5.16
C LYS A 36 -12.03 -8.09 -5.25
N GLY A 37 -11.39 -8.37 -4.11
CA GLY A 37 -9.94 -8.46 -4.00
C GLY A 37 -9.31 -7.25 -3.33
N GLY A 38 -8.33 -7.51 -2.52
CA GLY A 38 -7.58 -6.51 -1.77
C GLY A 38 -6.58 -7.12 -0.79
N MET A 39 -6.20 -6.33 0.18
CA MET A 39 -5.15 -6.67 1.14
C MET A 39 -5.53 -6.21 2.54
N TRP A 40 -5.41 -7.10 3.52
CA TRP A 40 -5.47 -6.77 4.94
C TRP A 40 -4.06 -6.48 5.44
N ILE A 41 -3.90 -5.39 6.15
CA ILE A 41 -2.61 -4.97 6.72
C ILE A 41 -2.85 -4.54 8.17
N LYS A 42 -1.94 -4.86 9.09
CA LYS A 42 -2.03 -4.40 10.48
C LYS A 42 -2.03 -2.87 10.54
N LYS A 43 -2.89 -2.35 11.41
CA LYS A 43 -2.87 -0.94 11.80
C LYS A 43 -1.54 -0.61 12.46
N LYS A 44 -1.04 0.60 12.28
CA LYS A 44 0.26 1.04 12.84
C LYS A 44 0.39 0.81 14.35
N ALA A 45 -0.71 0.93 15.10
CA ALA A 45 -0.71 0.68 16.55
C ALA A 45 -0.36 -0.78 16.91
N HIS A 46 -0.48 -1.70 15.97
CA HIS A 46 -0.18 -3.12 16.15
C HIS A 46 1.10 -3.57 15.43
N ILE A 47 1.88 -2.61 14.91
CA ILE A 47 3.18 -2.87 14.28
C ILE A 47 4.26 -2.39 15.25
N SER A 48 4.96 -3.35 15.87
CA SER A 48 6.03 -3.04 16.83
C SER A 48 7.18 -2.30 16.16
N GLY A 49 7.62 -1.19 16.75
CA GLY A 49 8.72 -0.39 16.26
C GLY A 49 8.37 0.56 15.11
N PHE A 50 7.08 0.67 14.75
CA PHE A 50 6.63 1.54 13.66
C PHE A 50 7.23 2.95 13.75
N ASN A 51 7.88 3.40 12.68
CA ASN A 51 8.66 4.63 12.68
C ASN A 51 8.56 5.35 11.34
N ALA A 52 8.21 6.62 11.38
CA ALA A 52 8.10 7.46 10.17
C ALA A 52 9.46 7.93 9.63
N ASN A 53 10.51 7.89 10.44
CA ASN A 53 11.82 8.43 10.07
C ASN A 53 12.75 7.39 9.44
N ASN A 54 12.54 6.11 9.73
CA ASN A 54 13.37 5.03 9.21
C ASN A 54 12.51 3.81 8.92
N ALA A 55 12.80 3.11 7.82
CA ALA A 55 12.26 1.80 7.53
C ALA A 55 12.77 0.74 8.53
N PRO A 56 12.21 -0.49 8.56
CA PRO A 56 12.60 -1.52 9.52
C PRO A 56 14.10 -1.87 9.55
N ASN A 57 14.80 -1.69 8.44
CA ASN A 57 16.25 -1.91 8.36
C ASN A 57 17.09 -0.73 8.85
N GLY A 58 16.46 0.34 9.35
CA GLY A 58 17.14 1.56 9.79
C GLY A 58 17.44 2.58 8.69
N THR A 59 17.14 2.26 7.43
CA THR A 59 17.37 3.17 6.30
C THR A 59 16.23 4.16 6.15
N ASP A 60 16.56 5.41 5.87
CA ASP A 60 15.57 6.41 5.46
C ASP A 60 15.33 6.30 3.94
N TRP A 61 14.21 5.74 3.56
CA TRP A 61 13.84 5.54 2.16
C TRP A 61 13.53 6.84 1.42
N ARG A 62 13.28 7.93 2.12
CA ARG A 62 13.13 9.24 1.49
C ARG A 62 14.41 9.67 0.79
N ILE A 63 15.57 9.15 1.24
CA ILE A 63 16.90 9.49 0.74
C ILE A 63 17.48 8.33 -0.11
N HIS A 64 17.35 7.10 0.39
CA HIS A 64 18.01 5.92 -0.18
C HIS A 64 17.03 4.83 -0.61
N GLY A 65 15.74 5.15 -0.74
CA GLY A 65 14.74 4.18 -1.17
C GLY A 65 14.91 3.79 -2.64
N ASN A 66 14.61 2.53 -2.93
CA ASN A 66 14.70 2.05 -4.31
C ASN A 66 13.50 1.20 -4.64
N GLY A 67 13.03 0.34 -4.18
CA GLY A 67 11.90 -0.55 -4.49
C GLY A 67 12.16 -1.94 -3.94
N GLN A 68 11.15 -2.53 -3.35
CA GLN A 68 11.24 -3.87 -2.78
C GLN A 68 9.86 -4.49 -2.69
N SER A 69 9.82 -5.82 -2.76
CA SER A 69 8.60 -6.61 -2.63
C SER A 69 8.74 -7.61 -1.48
N TRP A 70 7.59 -7.93 -0.90
CA TRP A 70 7.49 -8.91 0.19
C TRP A 70 6.31 -9.85 -0.07
N TYR A 71 6.30 -10.95 0.62
CA TYR A 71 5.22 -11.92 0.59
C TYR A 71 4.06 -11.49 1.47
N ALA A 72 2.83 -11.71 0.97
CA ALA A 72 1.62 -11.63 1.76
C ALA A 72 1.04 -13.03 1.97
N SER A 73 0.57 -13.32 3.18
CA SER A 73 -0.07 -14.59 3.49
C SER A 73 -1.45 -14.70 2.81
N ASN A 74 -1.86 -15.91 2.47
CA ASN A 74 -3.22 -16.22 2.01
C ASN A 74 -4.17 -16.63 3.16
N VAL A 75 -3.68 -16.61 4.39
CA VAL A 75 -4.49 -16.90 5.58
C VAL A 75 -5.10 -15.60 6.09
N LEU A 76 -6.43 -15.49 6.03
CA LEU A 76 -7.14 -14.30 6.49
C LEU A 76 -7.02 -14.11 8.00
N PRO A 77 -7.05 -12.86 8.51
CA PRO A 77 -7.13 -12.62 9.94
C PRO A 77 -8.34 -13.35 10.55
N SER A 78 -8.15 -13.95 11.70
CA SER A 78 -9.26 -14.55 12.45
C SER A 78 -10.23 -13.46 12.93
N PRO A 79 -11.50 -13.80 13.25
CA PRO A 79 -12.44 -12.83 13.82
C PRO A 79 -11.92 -12.14 15.09
N ALA A 80 -11.10 -12.84 15.89
CA ALA A 80 -10.49 -12.28 17.09
C ALA A 80 -9.39 -11.25 16.80
N GLU A 81 -8.76 -11.33 15.63
CA GLU A 81 -7.67 -10.45 15.22
C GLU A 81 -8.12 -9.33 14.27
N ALA A 82 -9.31 -9.46 13.67
CA ALA A 82 -9.75 -8.61 12.55
C ALA A 82 -9.70 -7.11 12.87
N ASN A 83 -9.93 -6.71 14.12
CA ASN A 83 -9.87 -5.31 14.55
C ASN A 83 -8.44 -4.72 14.57
N GLN A 84 -7.41 -5.57 14.50
CA GLN A 84 -6.01 -5.14 14.40
C GLN A 84 -5.57 -4.81 12.97
N TYR A 85 -6.42 -5.12 11.99
CA TYR A 85 -6.15 -4.95 10.57
C TYR A 85 -7.07 -3.91 9.96
N PHE A 86 -6.63 -3.32 8.86
CA PHE A 86 -7.48 -2.55 7.97
C PHE A 86 -7.37 -3.11 6.55
N TYR A 87 -8.38 -2.83 5.73
CA TYR A 87 -8.49 -3.38 4.39
C TYR A 87 -8.23 -2.32 3.32
N LEU A 88 -7.41 -2.67 2.33
CA LEU A 88 -7.18 -1.87 1.15
C LEU A 88 -7.74 -2.60 -0.08
N PRO A 89 -8.80 -2.08 -0.71
CA PRO A 89 -9.34 -2.68 -1.92
C PRO A 89 -8.40 -2.52 -3.12
N ALA A 90 -8.44 -3.49 -4.04
CA ALA A 90 -7.65 -3.47 -5.28
C ALA A 90 -8.25 -2.49 -6.31
N LEU A 91 -8.10 -1.20 -6.07
CA LEU A 91 -8.74 -0.12 -6.81
C LEU A 91 -8.04 0.23 -8.14
N GLY A 92 -6.98 -0.50 -8.51
CA GLY A 92 -6.25 -0.25 -9.75
C GLY A 92 -5.56 1.11 -9.80
N GLU A 93 -5.27 1.54 -11.00
CA GLU A 93 -4.70 2.86 -11.27
C GLU A 93 -5.33 3.48 -12.51
N TYR A 94 -5.23 4.79 -12.65
CA TYR A 94 -5.55 5.50 -13.87
C TYR A 94 -4.26 5.81 -14.62
N ALA A 95 -4.06 5.16 -15.76
CA ALA A 95 -2.85 5.29 -16.56
C ALA A 95 -3.20 5.38 -18.04
N LEU A 96 -2.45 6.19 -18.78
CA LEU A 96 -2.59 6.32 -20.23
C LEU A 96 -4.04 6.62 -20.71
N GLY A 97 -4.80 7.33 -19.87
CA GLY A 97 -6.17 7.72 -20.22
C GLY A 97 -7.26 6.70 -19.88
N SER A 98 -6.92 5.59 -19.21
CA SER A 98 -7.90 4.57 -18.80
C SER A 98 -7.68 4.09 -17.37
N LEU A 99 -8.74 3.55 -16.78
CA LEU A 99 -8.71 2.89 -15.48
C LEU A 99 -8.27 1.43 -15.68
N GLU A 100 -7.12 1.08 -15.15
CA GLU A 100 -6.48 -0.21 -15.35
C GLU A 100 -6.48 -1.06 -14.08
N GLN A 101 -6.51 -2.38 -14.24
CA GLN A 101 -6.26 -3.38 -13.20
C GLN A 101 -7.21 -3.31 -11.99
N LEU A 102 -8.41 -2.76 -12.17
CA LEU A 102 -9.44 -2.70 -11.14
C LEU A 102 -9.84 -4.13 -10.72
N GLY A 103 -9.83 -4.39 -9.40
CA GLY A 103 -10.10 -5.72 -8.85
C GLY A 103 -8.88 -6.66 -8.84
N SER A 104 -7.75 -6.26 -9.41
CA SER A 104 -6.54 -7.10 -9.48
C SER A 104 -5.39 -6.53 -8.68
N VAL A 105 -5.13 -5.22 -8.81
CA VAL A 105 -3.98 -4.54 -8.20
C VAL A 105 -4.46 -3.34 -7.40
N GLY A 106 -3.86 -3.11 -6.24
CA GLY A 106 -4.00 -1.86 -5.50
C GLY A 106 -2.75 -1.00 -5.65
N TYR A 107 -2.95 0.29 -5.93
CA TYR A 107 -1.88 1.30 -5.99
C TYR A 107 -2.25 2.47 -5.10
N TYR A 108 -1.38 2.79 -4.14
CA TYR A 108 -1.62 3.84 -3.15
C TYR A 108 -0.39 4.74 -3.02
N TRP A 109 -0.55 6.04 -3.36
CA TRP A 109 0.53 7.01 -3.22
C TRP A 109 0.98 7.17 -1.77
N ALA A 110 2.29 7.20 -1.56
CA ALA A 110 2.89 7.74 -0.34
C ALA A 110 2.99 9.26 -0.44
N SER A 111 3.17 9.92 0.70
CA SER A 111 3.42 11.37 0.72
C SER A 111 4.82 11.77 0.24
N SER A 112 5.72 10.79 0.09
CA SER A 112 7.13 11.04 -0.25
C SER A 112 7.37 11.08 -1.75
N ALA A 113 8.16 12.08 -2.18
CA ALA A 113 8.74 12.14 -3.51
C ALA A 113 9.91 11.16 -3.62
N PHE A 114 10.18 10.69 -4.84
CA PHE A 114 11.39 9.91 -5.11
C PHE A 114 12.59 10.86 -5.24
N SER A 115 13.61 10.64 -4.42
CA SER A 115 14.72 11.58 -4.28
C SER A 115 15.58 11.73 -5.55
N SER A 116 15.73 10.66 -6.31
CA SER A 116 16.55 10.64 -7.52
C SER A 116 15.84 11.19 -8.76
N PHE A 117 14.52 11.37 -8.70
CA PHE A 117 13.72 11.80 -9.85
C PHE A 117 12.50 12.61 -9.38
N THR A 118 12.56 13.94 -9.54
CA THR A 118 11.50 14.85 -9.06
C THR A 118 10.15 14.65 -9.73
N GLY A 119 10.10 14.01 -10.90
CA GLY A 119 8.88 13.63 -11.59
C GLY A 119 8.20 12.37 -11.05
N SER A 120 8.82 11.68 -10.09
CA SER A 120 8.32 10.41 -9.52
C SER A 120 7.97 10.54 -8.05
N GLY A 121 7.07 9.70 -7.60
CA GLY A 121 6.70 9.54 -6.20
C GLY A 121 6.75 8.08 -5.78
N PHE A 122 6.80 7.82 -4.48
CA PHE A 122 6.70 6.47 -3.94
C PHE A 122 5.24 6.03 -3.81
N TYR A 123 5.01 4.75 -3.97
CA TYR A 123 3.72 4.10 -3.77
C TYR A 123 3.86 2.75 -3.08
N LEU A 124 2.79 2.32 -2.45
CA LEU A 124 2.58 0.93 -2.05
C LEU A 124 1.65 0.29 -3.07
N SER A 125 1.99 -0.90 -3.51
CA SER A 125 1.13 -1.70 -4.38
C SER A 125 1.03 -3.14 -3.91
N PHE A 126 -0.05 -3.80 -4.32
CA PHE A 126 -0.18 -5.24 -4.09
C PHE A 126 -0.91 -5.89 -5.26
N TYR A 127 -0.56 -7.14 -5.49
CA TYR A 127 -1.18 -8.02 -6.46
C TYR A 127 -1.17 -9.44 -5.90
N GLY A 128 -2.34 -10.06 -5.78
CA GLY A 128 -2.46 -11.39 -5.20
C GLY A 128 -1.86 -11.47 -3.79
N TYR A 129 -0.78 -12.22 -3.64
CA TYR A 129 -0.08 -12.44 -2.37
C TYR A 129 1.31 -11.79 -2.37
N SER A 130 1.47 -10.73 -3.10
CA SER A 130 2.69 -9.93 -3.13
C SER A 130 2.35 -8.47 -2.81
N ILE A 131 3.18 -7.83 -2.00
CA ILE A 131 3.08 -6.42 -1.65
C ILE A 131 4.43 -5.75 -1.87
N SER A 132 4.41 -4.55 -2.41
CA SER A 132 5.61 -3.85 -2.85
C SER A 132 5.56 -2.38 -2.46
N VAL A 133 6.72 -1.80 -2.26
CA VAL A 133 6.92 -0.35 -2.25
C VAL A 133 7.82 -0.01 -3.41
N GLY A 134 7.40 0.90 -4.26
CA GLY A 134 8.13 1.28 -5.45
C GLY A 134 7.94 2.76 -5.76
N ASN A 135 8.38 3.16 -6.93
CA ASN A 135 8.20 4.54 -7.41
C ASN A 135 7.65 4.53 -8.84
N ALA A 136 6.91 5.55 -9.16
CA ALA A 136 6.32 5.75 -10.48
C ALA A 136 6.21 7.23 -10.81
N ASN A 137 6.03 7.51 -12.10
CA ASN A 137 5.80 8.85 -12.59
C ASN A 137 4.50 9.42 -11.97
N ARG A 138 4.56 10.68 -11.55
CA ARG A 138 3.42 11.36 -10.89
C ARG A 138 2.21 11.60 -11.77
N ASN A 139 2.32 11.39 -13.07
CA ASN A 139 1.17 11.50 -13.97
C ASN A 139 0.24 10.27 -13.94
N TYR A 140 0.63 9.18 -13.26
CA TYR A 140 -0.29 8.08 -12.98
C TYR A 140 -1.28 8.45 -11.89
N GLY A 141 -2.52 8.10 -12.08
CA GLY A 141 -3.59 8.30 -11.10
C GLY A 141 -3.71 7.11 -10.17
N MET A 142 -3.04 7.17 -9.02
CA MET A 142 -3.17 6.18 -7.96
C MET A 142 -4.04 6.71 -6.83
N ARG A 143 -4.50 5.84 -5.96
CA ARG A 143 -5.33 6.23 -4.82
C ARG A 143 -4.51 6.99 -3.78
N VAL A 144 -5.20 7.91 -3.15
CA VAL A 144 -4.72 8.68 -2.00
C VAL A 144 -5.61 8.28 -0.83
N HIS A 145 -5.03 7.65 0.19
CA HIS A 145 -5.78 7.14 1.33
C HIS A 145 -4.96 7.22 2.61
N ALA A 146 -5.57 7.67 3.68
CA ALA A 146 -4.95 7.64 5.00
C ALA A 146 -4.96 6.20 5.53
N PHE A 147 -3.80 5.68 5.90
CA PHE A 147 -3.69 4.33 6.47
C PHE A 147 -3.91 4.37 7.99
N GLU A 148 -4.49 3.34 8.50
CA GLU A 148 -4.74 3.18 9.93
C GLU A 148 -3.52 2.53 10.59
#